data_700e240ac621224c084f7d411865688a
#
_entry.id   700e240ac621224c084f7d411865688a
#
_cell.length_a   1.000
_cell.length_b   1.000
_cell.length_c   1.000
_cell.angle_alpha   90.00
_cell.angle_beta   90.00
_cell.angle_gamma   90.00
#
_symmetry.space_group_name_H-M   'P 1'
#
loop_
_entity.id
_entity.type
_entity.pdbx_description
1 polymer ?
#
loop_
_entity_poly.entity_id
_entity_poly.type
_entity_poly.pdbx_seq_one_letter_code
_entity_poly.pdbx_strand_id
1 'polypeptide(L)'
;MIINHNMNAMNAHRSMGSTTSAQGKSMEKLSSGLRINRAGDDAAGLAISEKMRSQIRGLNQASRNAQDGISMIQTAEGALSETHAIGQRMRELAVQSANGTYTDEDRELINQEFNQLKSEIDRIANDTEFNGSKVINGNLSSKEIVEGTFAKAAGGTMNNLNVDALTFEEGDVAKLGEGNFSLDIKVDVDGVVTIDLLDRSSFNDDKEYVMETLVIDDVKSDIGQANKSLGFTIGGVDFLLDLENVENEKQVKFTVDNTAQTKDSGAGVELQVGANKDQMIGLSMENMGSRELGLGGVSVSTAEDSKDAIGRLDEAISRISAQRADLGAAQNRLEHTIASTDNTAENLQAAESRIRDVDMAKEMMNLTKLSVLQQASQSMLAQANQAPQQVLSILR
;
A
#
# COMPACT_ATOMS: atom_id res chain seq x y z
N MET A 1 47.38 -22.42 70.94
CA MET A 1 47.30 -22.43 69.49
C MET A 1 46.45 -23.61 69.05
N ILE A 2 45.44 -23.37 68.18
CA ILE A 2 44.62 -24.46 67.65
C ILE A 2 45.30 -24.88 66.31
N ILE A 3 46.01 -26.00 66.31
CA ILE A 3 46.78 -26.48 65.14
C ILE A 3 45.89 -27.15 64.12
N ASN A 4 44.75 -27.72 64.56
CA ASN A 4 43.84 -28.40 63.60
C ASN A 4 43.00 -27.52 62.75
N HIS A 5 42.96 -26.19 62.96
CA HIS A 5 42.17 -25.24 62.12
C HIS A 5 43.02 -24.02 61.87
N ASN A 6 43.64 -23.97 60.63
CA ASN A 6 44.42 -22.83 60.23
C ASN A 6 43.49 -21.75 59.62
N MET A 7 43.00 -20.83 60.46
CA MET A 7 42.08 -19.77 60.11
C MET A 7 42.70 -18.80 59.10
N ASN A 8 44.02 -18.58 59.16
CA ASN A 8 44.71 -17.72 58.22
C ASN A 8 44.74 -18.31 56.77
N ALA A 9 45.03 -19.64 56.71
CA ALA A 9 44.98 -20.34 55.40
C ALA A 9 43.54 -20.40 54.84
N MET A 10 42.52 -20.61 55.69
CA MET A 10 41.12 -20.59 55.26
C MET A 10 40.68 -19.23 54.75
N ASN A 11 41.10 -18.12 55.39
CA ASN A 11 40.82 -16.77 54.91
C ASN A 11 41.56 -16.46 53.60
N ALA A 12 42.83 -16.85 53.48
CA ALA A 12 43.60 -16.70 52.23
C ALA A 12 42.97 -17.50 51.07
N HIS A 13 42.52 -18.74 51.35
CA HIS A 13 41.82 -19.57 50.36
C HIS A 13 40.48 -18.97 49.92
N ARG A 14 39.70 -18.44 50.87
CA ARG A 14 38.43 -17.75 50.54
C ARG A 14 38.68 -16.51 49.70
N SER A 15 39.70 -15.70 50.04
CA SER A 15 40.11 -14.52 49.26
C SER A 15 40.55 -14.91 47.86
N MET A 16 41.38 -15.97 47.73
CA MET A 16 41.81 -16.50 46.45
C MET A 16 40.60 -16.95 45.57
N GLY A 17 39.64 -17.70 46.15
CA GLY A 17 38.42 -18.11 45.42
C GLY A 17 37.58 -16.92 44.92
N SER A 18 37.42 -15.90 45.77
CA SER A 18 36.74 -14.65 45.37
C SER A 18 37.46 -13.93 44.25
N THR A 19 38.79 -13.81 44.30
CA THR A 19 39.60 -13.15 43.25
C THR A 19 39.58 -13.93 41.94
N THR A 20 39.65 -15.26 41.96
CA THR A 20 39.56 -16.13 40.81
C THR A 20 38.19 -15.97 40.12
N SER A 21 37.10 -15.95 40.92
CA SER A 21 35.75 -15.73 40.37
C SER A 21 35.61 -14.33 39.76
N ALA A 22 36.14 -13.29 40.39
CA ALA A 22 36.13 -11.93 39.85
C ALA A 22 36.96 -11.83 38.56
N GLN A 23 38.12 -12.49 38.51
CA GLN A 23 38.97 -12.57 37.31
C GLN A 23 38.24 -13.26 36.15
N GLY A 24 37.53 -14.37 36.41
CA GLY A 24 36.72 -15.06 35.40
C GLY A 24 35.62 -14.14 34.80
N LYS A 25 34.94 -13.37 35.64
CA LYS A 25 33.95 -12.37 35.17
C LYS A 25 34.59 -11.26 34.35
N SER A 26 35.76 -10.77 34.73
CA SER A 26 36.49 -9.74 33.97
C SER A 26 36.94 -10.28 32.61
N MET A 27 37.42 -11.51 32.55
CA MET A 27 37.76 -12.21 31.31
C MET A 27 36.54 -12.41 30.41
N GLU A 28 35.40 -12.80 30.98
CA GLU A 28 34.12 -12.91 30.23
C GLU A 28 33.72 -11.58 29.59
N LYS A 29 33.82 -10.46 30.35
CA LYS A 29 33.51 -9.10 29.81
C LYS A 29 34.46 -8.66 28.73
N LEU A 30 35.76 -8.91 28.89
CA LEU A 30 36.77 -8.60 27.88
C LEU A 30 36.61 -9.43 26.59
N SER A 31 36.26 -10.72 26.75
CA SER A 31 36.03 -11.61 25.61
C SER A 31 34.77 -11.26 24.82
N SER A 32 33.72 -10.83 25.50
CA SER A 32 32.45 -10.45 24.86
C SER A 32 32.41 -8.99 24.37
N GLY A 33 33.26 -8.13 24.94
CA GLY A 33 33.20 -6.68 24.74
C GLY A 33 32.04 -6.01 25.49
N LEU A 34 31.29 -6.78 26.28
CA LEU A 34 30.07 -6.32 26.94
C LEU A 34 30.22 -6.25 28.46
N ARG A 35 29.76 -5.18 29.07
CA ARG A 35 29.68 -4.98 30.51
C ARG A 35 28.63 -5.87 31.17
N ILE A 36 27.53 -6.09 30.46
CA ILE A 36 26.36 -6.88 30.91
C ILE A 36 26.25 -8.11 30.00
N ASN A 37 26.64 -9.28 30.50
CA ASN A 37 26.56 -10.55 29.81
C ASN A 37 25.39 -11.40 30.27
N ARG A 38 25.08 -11.32 31.57
CA ARG A 38 24.03 -12.13 32.20
C ARG A 38 23.07 -11.25 32.99
N ALA A 39 21.84 -11.74 33.18
CA ALA A 39 20.82 -11.04 33.96
C ALA A 39 21.29 -10.76 35.42
N GLY A 40 22.21 -11.60 35.94
CA GLY A 40 22.81 -11.41 37.28
C GLY A 40 23.81 -10.25 37.37
N ASP A 41 24.30 -9.71 36.26
CA ASP A 41 25.22 -8.56 36.26
C ASP A 41 24.44 -7.23 36.44
N ASP A 42 23.37 -7.05 35.70
CA ASP A 42 22.44 -5.92 35.77
C ASP A 42 21.12 -6.29 35.04
N ALA A 43 20.11 -6.67 35.80
CA ALA A 43 18.82 -7.10 35.26
C ALA A 43 18.07 -5.95 34.59
N ALA A 44 18.14 -4.74 35.18
CA ALA A 44 17.46 -3.56 34.61
C ALA A 44 18.14 -3.08 33.31
N GLY A 45 19.48 -2.98 33.35
CA GLY A 45 20.26 -2.61 32.16
C GLY A 45 20.10 -3.61 31.02
N LEU A 46 20.05 -4.92 31.31
CA LEU A 46 19.80 -5.95 30.33
C LEU A 46 18.42 -5.79 29.68
N ALA A 47 17.36 -5.63 30.48
CA ALA A 47 16.01 -5.49 29.99
C ALA A 47 15.85 -4.24 29.08
N ILE A 48 16.46 -3.11 29.48
CA ILE A 48 16.45 -1.88 28.68
C ILE A 48 17.24 -2.09 27.38
N SER A 49 18.44 -2.69 27.43
CA SER A 49 19.26 -2.91 26.24
C SER A 49 18.61 -3.87 25.26
N GLU A 50 17.96 -4.94 25.71
CA GLU A 50 17.23 -5.86 24.83
C GLU A 50 16.01 -5.20 24.19
N LYS A 51 15.30 -4.31 24.90
CA LYS A 51 14.22 -3.49 24.32
C LYS A 51 14.76 -2.54 23.24
N MET A 52 15.89 -1.85 23.50
CA MET A 52 16.53 -0.98 22.52
C MET A 52 17.00 -1.76 21.28
N ARG A 53 17.60 -2.94 21.45
CA ARG A 53 18.02 -3.81 20.33
C ARG A 53 16.83 -4.29 19.50
N SER A 54 15.71 -4.60 20.15
CA SER A 54 14.48 -4.94 19.44
C SER A 54 13.97 -3.74 18.60
N GLN A 55 13.99 -2.54 19.17
CA GLN A 55 13.61 -1.32 18.46
C GLN A 55 14.57 -1.01 17.29
N ILE A 56 15.89 -1.11 17.50
CA ILE A 56 16.89 -0.90 16.43
C ILE A 56 16.64 -1.87 15.27
N ARG A 57 16.41 -3.16 15.56
CA ARG A 57 16.09 -4.15 14.52
C ARG A 57 14.79 -3.83 13.81
N GLY A 58 13.77 -3.38 14.55
CA GLY A 58 12.49 -2.93 14.00
C GLY A 58 12.65 -1.71 13.08
N LEU A 59 13.41 -0.69 13.49
CA LEU A 59 13.67 0.50 12.69
C LEU A 59 14.48 0.18 11.43
N ASN A 60 15.49 -0.68 11.51
CA ASN A 60 16.24 -1.12 10.34
C ASN A 60 15.37 -1.90 9.34
N GLN A 61 14.38 -2.67 9.82
CA GLN A 61 13.40 -3.30 8.93
C GLN A 61 12.44 -2.28 8.35
N ALA A 62 11.99 -1.30 9.14
CA ALA A 62 11.13 -0.22 8.70
C ALA A 62 11.78 0.63 7.60
N SER A 63 13.08 0.91 7.72
CA SER A 63 13.85 1.59 6.67
C SER A 63 13.87 0.80 5.36
N ARG A 64 14.05 -0.53 5.42
CA ARG A 64 13.94 -1.38 4.22
C ARG A 64 12.54 -1.42 3.64
N ASN A 65 11.52 -1.54 4.49
CA ASN A 65 10.11 -1.51 4.02
C ASN A 65 9.78 -0.18 3.31
N ALA A 66 10.32 0.93 3.81
CA ALA A 66 10.15 2.24 3.16
C ALA A 66 10.87 2.29 1.80
N GLN A 67 12.07 1.68 1.67
CA GLN A 67 12.78 1.56 0.39
C GLN A 67 12.01 0.68 -0.61
N ASP A 68 11.40 -0.41 -0.15
CA ASP A 68 10.54 -1.25 -0.99
C ASP A 68 9.32 -0.45 -1.48
N GLY A 69 8.72 0.38 -0.60
CA GLY A 69 7.65 1.30 -0.96
C GLY A 69 8.07 2.32 -2.02
N ILE A 70 9.27 2.90 -1.90
CA ILE A 70 9.82 3.82 -2.91
C ILE A 70 9.99 3.09 -4.25
N SER A 71 10.48 1.85 -4.25
CA SER A 71 10.65 1.06 -5.47
C SER A 71 9.31 0.77 -6.16
N MET A 72 8.26 0.51 -5.38
CA MET A 72 6.90 0.34 -5.88
C MET A 72 6.36 1.65 -6.50
N ILE A 73 6.57 2.80 -5.83
CA ILE A 73 6.18 4.12 -6.35
C ILE A 73 6.89 4.40 -7.68
N GLN A 74 8.19 4.15 -7.78
CA GLN A 74 8.96 4.36 -9.00
C GLN A 74 8.46 3.49 -10.17
N THR A 75 8.04 2.26 -9.88
CA THR A 75 7.43 1.37 -10.89
C THR A 75 6.11 1.96 -11.39
N ALA A 76 5.25 2.42 -10.48
CA ALA A 76 3.98 3.05 -10.83
C ALA A 76 4.19 4.37 -11.59
N GLU A 77 5.13 5.21 -11.15
CA GLU A 77 5.45 6.48 -11.81
C GLU A 77 5.97 6.27 -13.23
N GLY A 78 6.80 5.24 -13.46
CA GLY A 78 7.25 4.86 -14.80
C GLY A 78 6.06 4.57 -15.73
N ALA A 79 5.12 3.73 -15.28
CA ALA A 79 3.92 3.40 -16.03
C ALA A 79 3.02 4.63 -16.27
N LEU A 80 2.83 5.47 -15.26
CA LEU A 80 2.05 6.71 -15.39
C LEU A 80 2.71 7.72 -16.33
N SER A 81 4.03 7.74 -16.42
CA SER A 81 4.75 8.58 -17.37
C SER A 81 4.47 8.17 -18.82
N GLU A 82 4.44 6.85 -19.09
CA GLU A 82 4.07 6.31 -20.40
C GLU A 82 2.59 6.59 -20.71
N THR A 83 1.69 6.36 -19.73
CA THR A 83 0.27 6.68 -19.90
C THR A 83 0.05 8.16 -20.19
N HIS A 84 0.80 9.05 -19.53
CA HIS A 84 0.76 10.49 -19.81
C HIS A 84 1.20 10.82 -21.24
N ALA A 85 2.29 10.22 -21.73
CA ALA A 85 2.78 10.42 -23.07
C ALA A 85 1.77 9.93 -24.12
N ILE A 86 1.12 8.78 -23.88
CA ILE A 86 0.04 8.24 -24.71
C ILE A 86 -1.14 9.22 -24.72
N GLY A 87 -1.56 9.72 -23.54
CA GLY A 87 -2.63 10.72 -23.44
C GLY A 87 -2.35 11.98 -24.24
N GLN A 88 -1.13 12.49 -24.22
CA GLN A 88 -0.72 13.61 -25.06
C GLN A 88 -0.79 13.27 -26.55
N ARG A 89 -0.36 12.07 -26.96
CA ARG A 89 -0.46 11.63 -28.36
C ARG A 89 -1.92 11.50 -28.80
N MET A 90 -2.78 10.96 -27.97
CA MET A 90 -4.23 10.90 -28.24
C MET A 90 -4.83 12.30 -28.40
N ARG A 91 -4.38 13.27 -27.58
CA ARG A 91 -4.78 14.67 -27.70
C ARG A 91 -4.35 15.29 -29.03
N GLU A 92 -3.13 15.02 -29.51
CA GLU A 92 -2.67 15.45 -30.83
C GLU A 92 -3.58 14.89 -31.94
N LEU A 93 -3.94 13.60 -31.87
CA LEU A 93 -4.83 12.97 -32.85
C LEU A 93 -6.24 13.58 -32.82
N ALA A 94 -6.76 13.87 -31.60
CA ALA A 94 -8.06 14.53 -31.45
C ALA A 94 -8.06 15.94 -32.05
N VAL A 95 -7.01 16.74 -31.82
CA VAL A 95 -6.85 18.06 -32.43
C VAL A 95 -6.71 17.95 -33.96
N GLN A 96 -6.00 16.94 -34.44
CA GLN A 96 -5.86 16.69 -35.90
C GLN A 96 -7.21 16.33 -36.51
N SER A 97 -7.98 15.44 -35.92
CA SER A 97 -9.29 15.01 -36.41
C SER A 97 -10.34 16.11 -36.31
N ALA A 98 -10.25 17.03 -35.33
CA ALA A 98 -11.13 18.19 -35.22
C ALA A 98 -11.00 19.20 -36.40
N ASN A 99 -9.92 19.10 -37.15
CA ASN A 99 -9.68 20.02 -38.29
C ASN A 99 -10.63 19.69 -39.46
N GLY A 100 -11.29 20.71 -40.00
CA GLY A 100 -12.23 20.61 -41.13
C GLY A 100 -11.62 20.23 -42.48
N THR A 101 -10.29 20.10 -42.59
CA THR A 101 -9.62 19.72 -43.83
C THR A 101 -9.55 18.22 -44.07
N TYR A 102 -9.84 17.40 -43.05
CA TYR A 102 -9.84 15.95 -43.14
C TYR A 102 -11.19 15.41 -43.59
N THR A 103 -11.16 14.36 -44.40
CA THR A 103 -12.36 13.62 -44.80
C THR A 103 -12.80 12.65 -43.66
N ASP A 104 -14.02 12.15 -43.72
CA ASP A 104 -14.50 11.18 -42.75
C ASP A 104 -13.70 9.87 -42.83
N GLU A 105 -13.22 9.48 -44.01
CA GLU A 105 -12.32 8.33 -44.20
C GLU A 105 -10.97 8.54 -43.52
N ASP A 106 -10.39 9.74 -43.55
CA ASP A 106 -9.14 10.07 -42.84
C ASP A 106 -9.35 10.06 -41.36
N ARG A 107 -10.50 10.55 -40.86
CA ARG A 107 -10.87 10.51 -39.43
C ARG A 107 -11.02 9.09 -38.90
N GLU A 108 -11.57 8.19 -39.73
CA GLU A 108 -11.68 6.79 -39.36
C GLU A 108 -10.31 6.14 -39.17
N LEU A 109 -9.32 6.46 -39.99
CA LEU A 109 -7.94 5.99 -39.81
C LEU A 109 -7.30 6.56 -38.52
N ILE A 110 -7.56 7.85 -38.25
CA ILE A 110 -7.12 8.48 -36.97
C ILE A 110 -7.79 7.80 -35.77
N ASN A 111 -9.09 7.50 -35.88
CA ASN A 111 -9.84 6.83 -34.83
C ASN A 111 -9.32 5.42 -34.57
N GLN A 112 -8.85 4.70 -35.56
CA GLN A 112 -8.20 3.40 -35.40
C GLN A 112 -6.91 3.52 -34.57
N GLU A 113 -6.03 4.51 -34.89
CA GLU A 113 -4.83 4.79 -34.09
C GLU A 113 -5.21 5.17 -32.63
N PHE A 114 -6.23 6.02 -32.48
CA PHE A 114 -6.75 6.45 -31.19
C PHE A 114 -7.22 5.27 -30.33
N ASN A 115 -7.98 4.34 -30.91
CA ASN A 115 -8.44 3.14 -30.23
C ASN A 115 -7.29 2.18 -29.84
N GLN A 116 -6.24 2.10 -30.65
CA GLN A 116 -5.04 1.33 -30.31
C GLN A 116 -4.32 1.95 -29.11
N LEU A 117 -4.18 3.27 -29.08
CA LEU A 117 -3.57 3.98 -27.94
C LEU A 117 -4.42 3.82 -26.66
N LYS A 118 -5.75 3.84 -26.78
CA LYS A 118 -6.66 3.57 -25.67
C LYS A 118 -6.46 2.16 -25.11
N SER A 119 -6.37 1.15 -25.98
CA SER A 119 -6.08 -0.23 -25.58
C SER A 119 -4.69 -0.37 -24.92
N GLU A 120 -3.72 0.44 -25.34
CA GLU A 120 -2.39 0.45 -24.76
C GLU A 120 -2.39 1.03 -23.33
N ILE A 121 -3.21 2.07 -23.07
CA ILE A 121 -3.44 2.57 -21.69
C ILE A 121 -3.99 1.44 -20.81
N ASP A 122 -5.01 0.72 -21.29
CA ASP A 122 -5.60 -0.39 -20.55
C ASP A 122 -4.59 -1.52 -20.31
N ARG A 123 -3.75 -1.81 -21.32
CA ARG A 123 -2.68 -2.80 -21.18
C ARG A 123 -1.67 -2.37 -20.09
N ILE A 124 -1.21 -1.11 -20.12
CA ILE A 124 -0.28 -0.58 -19.13
C ILE A 124 -0.90 -0.66 -17.74
N ALA A 125 -2.18 -0.27 -17.59
CA ALA A 125 -2.88 -0.31 -16.31
C ALA A 125 -2.99 -1.74 -15.75
N ASN A 126 -3.24 -2.73 -16.61
CA ASN A 126 -3.42 -4.11 -16.19
C ASN A 126 -2.13 -4.93 -16.08
N ASP A 127 -1.08 -4.57 -16.85
CA ASP A 127 0.17 -5.33 -16.87
C ASP A 127 1.19 -4.83 -15.86
N THR A 128 1.11 -3.55 -15.44
CA THR A 128 2.06 -3.01 -14.47
C THR A 128 1.91 -3.68 -13.12
N GLU A 129 2.94 -4.41 -12.71
CA GLU A 129 2.95 -5.12 -11.43
C GLU A 129 4.25 -4.90 -10.65
N PHE A 130 4.13 -4.97 -9.34
CA PHE A 130 5.24 -5.00 -8.41
C PHE A 130 5.08 -6.19 -7.47
N ASN A 131 6.01 -7.13 -7.51
CA ASN A 131 5.97 -8.36 -6.71
C ASN A 131 4.64 -9.14 -6.85
N GLY A 132 4.08 -9.20 -8.08
CA GLY A 132 2.84 -9.91 -8.39
C GLY A 132 1.55 -9.17 -8.02
N SER A 133 1.64 -7.98 -7.42
CA SER A 133 0.49 -7.10 -7.19
C SER A 133 0.39 -6.06 -8.30
N LYS A 134 -0.78 -5.89 -8.87
CA LYS A 134 -1.06 -4.84 -9.85
C LYS A 134 -1.12 -3.48 -9.14
N VAL A 135 -0.38 -2.49 -9.67
CA VAL A 135 -0.14 -1.23 -8.96
C VAL A 135 -1.13 -0.14 -9.35
N ILE A 136 -1.54 -0.06 -10.63
CA ILE A 136 -2.32 1.05 -11.18
C ILE A 136 -3.67 0.62 -11.79
N ASN A 137 -4.14 -0.59 -11.49
CA ASN A 137 -5.44 -1.11 -11.93
C ASN A 137 -6.57 -0.89 -10.92
N GLY A 138 -6.33 -0.12 -9.82
CA GLY A 138 -7.30 0.12 -8.76
C GLY A 138 -7.29 -0.88 -7.60
N ASN A 139 -6.58 -2.01 -7.69
CA ASN A 139 -6.49 -2.98 -6.58
C ASN A 139 -5.86 -2.38 -5.31
N LEU A 140 -5.11 -1.31 -5.44
CA LEU A 140 -4.45 -0.60 -4.35
C LEU A 140 -5.13 0.75 -4.05
N SER A 141 -6.36 0.95 -4.53
CA SER A 141 -7.16 2.12 -4.19
C SER A 141 -7.57 2.07 -2.72
N SER A 142 -7.44 3.20 -2.02
CA SER A 142 -7.97 3.33 -0.66
C SER A 142 -9.48 3.50 -0.62
N LYS A 143 -10.10 3.62 -1.80
CA LYS A 143 -11.54 3.74 -1.95
C LYS A 143 -12.14 2.34 -2.01
N GLU A 144 -12.56 1.82 -0.89
CA GLU A 144 -13.50 0.70 -0.88
C GLU A 144 -14.85 1.25 -1.34
N ILE A 145 -15.38 0.71 -2.41
CA ILE A 145 -16.76 0.97 -2.81
C ILE A 145 -17.62 0.33 -1.71
N VAL A 146 -17.96 1.12 -0.69
CA VAL A 146 -18.97 0.71 0.27
C VAL A 146 -20.26 0.68 -0.51
N GLU A 147 -20.96 -0.45 -0.48
CA GLU A 147 -22.31 -0.63 -1.00
C GLU A 147 -23.12 0.66 -0.84
N GLY A 148 -23.15 1.47 -1.90
CA GLY A 148 -23.90 2.68 -1.93
C GLY A 148 -25.37 2.27 -2.00
N THR A 149 -26.21 2.86 -1.18
CA THR A 149 -27.64 2.80 -1.39
C THR A 149 -27.91 3.43 -2.75
N PHE A 150 -28.07 2.59 -3.75
CA PHE A 150 -28.42 3.03 -5.10
C PHE A 150 -29.78 3.71 -5.04
N ALA A 151 -29.76 5.05 -5.08
CA ALA A 151 -31.00 5.80 -5.21
C ALA A 151 -31.47 5.63 -6.66
N LYS A 152 -32.40 4.73 -6.87
CA LYS A 152 -33.12 4.56 -8.12
C LYS A 152 -33.96 5.85 -8.36
N ALA A 153 -33.33 6.85 -8.96
CA ALA A 153 -34.02 8.07 -9.33
C ALA A 153 -34.62 7.88 -10.73
N ALA A 154 -35.89 7.59 -10.77
CA ALA A 154 -36.69 7.72 -11.99
C ALA A 154 -36.93 9.21 -12.28
N GLY A 155 -36.02 9.84 -13.03
CA GLY A 155 -36.13 11.23 -13.45
C GLY A 155 -36.38 11.34 -14.95
N GLY A 156 -37.55 11.00 -15.38
CA GLY A 156 -38.00 11.27 -16.74
C GLY A 156 -39.52 11.23 -16.78
N THR A 157 -40.15 12.26 -17.32
CA THR A 157 -41.59 12.29 -17.62
C THR A 157 -41.93 11.12 -18.52
N MET A 158 -42.26 9.98 -17.90
CA MET A 158 -42.83 8.84 -18.61
C MET A 158 -44.10 8.40 -17.95
N ASN A 159 -45.18 8.51 -18.68
CA ASN A 159 -46.43 7.94 -18.33
C ASN A 159 -46.32 6.41 -18.24
N ASN A 160 -46.50 5.85 -17.05
CA ASN A 160 -46.80 4.45 -16.77
C ASN A 160 -45.73 3.37 -16.87
N LEU A 161 -44.44 3.64 -16.69
CA LEU A 161 -43.51 2.54 -16.34
C LEU A 161 -43.26 2.52 -14.84
N ASN A 162 -43.52 1.38 -14.25
CA ASN A 162 -43.28 1.14 -12.82
C ASN A 162 -41.77 1.09 -12.59
N VAL A 163 -41.25 1.77 -11.57
CA VAL A 163 -39.84 1.86 -11.22
C VAL A 163 -39.19 0.48 -10.93
N ASP A 164 -40.04 -0.54 -10.76
CA ASP A 164 -39.60 -1.92 -10.45
C ASP A 164 -39.32 -2.78 -11.70
N ALA A 165 -39.43 -2.21 -12.90
CA ALA A 165 -39.24 -2.96 -14.16
C ALA A 165 -37.75 -3.32 -14.45
N LEU A 166 -36.79 -2.64 -13.82
CA LEU A 166 -35.37 -2.93 -13.98
C LEU A 166 -34.81 -3.47 -12.66
N THR A 167 -34.33 -4.71 -12.68
CA THR A 167 -33.66 -5.33 -11.54
C THR A 167 -32.20 -5.63 -11.88
N PHE A 168 -31.31 -5.43 -10.92
CA PHE A 168 -29.89 -5.75 -11.02
C PHE A 168 -29.38 -6.14 -9.61
N GLU A 169 -28.28 -6.87 -9.55
CA GLU A 169 -27.61 -7.16 -8.28
C GLU A 169 -26.79 -5.94 -7.83
N GLU A 170 -27.02 -5.47 -6.59
CA GLU A 170 -26.36 -4.27 -6.03
C GLU A 170 -24.84 -4.32 -6.09
N GLY A 171 -24.23 -5.50 -5.91
CA GLY A 171 -22.78 -5.69 -5.99
C GLY A 171 -22.17 -5.55 -7.39
N ASP A 172 -22.98 -5.68 -8.46
CA ASP A 172 -22.50 -5.62 -9.83
C ASP A 172 -22.38 -4.19 -10.37
N VAL A 173 -23.14 -3.24 -9.83
CA VAL A 173 -23.09 -1.82 -10.23
C VAL A 173 -21.74 -1.18 -9.88
N ALA A 174 -21.04 -1.72 -8.90
CA ALA A 174 -19.66 -1.33 -8.60
C ALA A 174 -18.70 -1.49 -9.79
N LYS A 175 -19.02 -2.38 -10.74
CA LYS A 175 -18.24 -2.58 -11.97
C LYS A 175 -18.34 -1.41 -12.96
N LEU A 176 -19.34 -0.55 -12.83
CA LEU A 176 -19.50 0.66 -13.65
C LEU A 176 -18.53 1.80 -13.26
N GLY A 177 -17.90 1.71 -12.08
CA GLY A 177 -17.05 2.79 -11.55
C GLY A 177 -17.85 3.89 -10.82
N GLU A 178 -17.17 4.92 -10.32
CA GLU A 178 -17.82 6.09 -9.70
C GLU A 178 -18.42 6.99 -10.79
N GLY A 179 -19.68 7.34 -10.67
CA GLY A 179 -20.33 8.29 -11.58
C GLY A 179 -21.83 8.19 -11.60
N ASN A 180 -22.46 9.16 -12.23
CA ASN A 180 -23.90 9.15 -12.50
C ASN A 180 -24.11 8.53 -13.88
N PHE A 181 -24.60 7.30 -13.91
CA PHE A 181 -24.90 6.59 -15.14
C PHE A 181 -26.40 6.69 -15.48
N SER A 182 -26.72 6.78 -16.75
CA SER A 182 -28.09 6.62 -17.20
C SER A 182 -28.18 5.54 -18.28
N LEU A 183 -29.16 4.67 -18.13
CA LEU A 183 -29.55 3.68 -19.13
C LEU A 183 -30.70 4.28 -19.95
N ASP A 184 -30.49 4.47 -21.23
CA ASP A 184 -31.51 4.91 -22.18
C ASP A 184 -31.98 3.70 -22.99
N ILE A 185 -33.19 3.23 -22.71
CA ILE A 185 -33.79 2.06 -23.36
C ILE A 185 -34.81 2.57 -24.38
N LYS A 186 -34.57 2.34 -25.65
CA LYS A 186 -35.48 2.67 -26.76
C LYS A 186 -36.05 1.41 -27.37
N VAL A 187 -37.35 1.36 -27.52
CA VAL A 187 -38.03 0.27 -28.19
C VAL A 187 -38.66 0.80 -29.50
N ASP A 188 -38.23 0.25 -30.62
CA ASP A 188 -38.70 0.64 -31.95
C ASP A 188 -39.99 -0.11 -32.29
N VAL A 189 -40.70 0.37 -33.32
CA VAL A 189 -41.97 -0.21 -33.87
C VAL A 189 -41.80 -1.67 -34.27
N ASP A 190 -40.58 -2.02 -34.74
CA ASP A 190 -40.21 -3.37 -35.15
C ASP A 190 -39.81 -4.32 -34.02
N GLY A 191 -39.84 -3.83 -32.78
CA GLY A 191 -39.49 -4.65 -31.61
C GLY A 191 -37.98 -4.77 -31.37
N VAL A 192 -37.20 -3.91 -31.96
CA VAL A 192 -35.76 -3.76 -31.68
C VAL A 192 -35.60 -2.93 -30.43
N VAL A 193 -34.89 -3.48 -29.44
CA VAL A 193 -34.58 -2.79 -28.19
C VAL A 193 -33.13 -2.30 -28.28
N THR A 194 -32.95 -1.00 -28.26
CA THR A 194 -31.62 -0.35 -28.20
C THR A 194 -31.42 0.14 -26.76
N ILE A 195 -30.31 -0.25 -26.16
CA ILE A 195 -29.96 0.12 -24.80
C ILE A 195 -28.62 0.85 -24.85
N ASP A 196 -28.65 2.14 -24.49
CA ASP A 196 -27.48 3.00 -24.43
C ASP A 196 -27.09 3.21 -22.96
N LEU A 197 -25.87 2.87 -22.56
CA LEU A 197 -25.28 3.25 -21.29
C LEU A 197 -24.60 4.62 -21.45
N LEU A 198 -25.06 5.60 -20.70
CA LEU A 198 -24.62 6.99 -20.77
C LEU A 198 -23.95 7.39 -19.46
N ASP A 199 -22.79 8.01 -19.54
CA ASP A 199 -22.11 8.62 -18.39
C ASP A 199 -22.44 10.11 -18.28
N ARG A 200 -22.92 10.53 -17.09
CA ARG A 200 -23.25 11.92 -16.77
C ARG A 200 -22.28 12.57 -15.79
N SER A 201 -21.27 11.83 -15.32
CA SER A 201 -20.45 12.26 -14.20
C SER A 201 -19.40 13.33 -14.56
N SER A 202 -19.11 13.50 -15.82
CA SER A 202 -17.89 14.17 -16.27
C SER A 202 -17.98 15.67 -16.54
N PHE A 203 -19.17 16.29 -16.66
CA PHE A 203 -19.22 17.69 -17.07
C PHE A 203 -20.40 18.51 -16.50
N ASN A 204 -20.13 19.79 -16.18
CA ASN A 204 -21.08 20.85 -15.86
C ASN A 204 -22.04 21.23 -17.03
N ASP A 205 -22.09 20.46 -18.08
CA ASP A 205 -22.98 20.65 -19.22
C ASP A 205 -23.92 19.45 -19.32
N ASP A 206 -25.21 19.68 -19.56
CA ASP A 206 -26.29 18.68 -19.68
C ASP A 206 -26.09 17.66 -20.83
N LYS A 207 -24.86 17.39 -21.24
CA LYS A 207 -24.52 16.42 -22.30
C LYS A 207 -24.24 15.04 -21.69
N GLU A 208 -24.99 14.07 -22.19
CA GLU A 208 -24.85 12.65 -21.90
C GLU A 208 -23.97 12.00 -22.98
N TYR A 209 -23.02 11.16 -22.56
CA TYR A 209 -22.13 10.47 -23.48
C TYR A 209 -22.42 8.97 -23.45
N VAL A 210 -22.64 8.40 -24.63
CA VAL A 210 -22.87 6.96 -24.79
C VAL A 210 -21.56 6.21 -24.56
N MET A 211 -21.51 5.39 -23.50
CA MET A 211 -20.34 4.53 -23.22
C MET A 211 -20.43 3.21 -23.98
N GLU A 212 -21.61 2.63 -24.07
CA GLU A 212 -21.85 1.36 -24.72
C GLU A 212 -23.29 1.31 -25.23
N THR A 213 -23.47 0.77 -26.44
CA THR A 213 -24.80 0.55 -27.04
C THR A 213 -25.00 -0.94 -27.27
N LEU A 214 -26.06 -1.48 -26.74
CA LEU A 214 -26.50 -2.85 -26.97
C LEU A 214 -27.79 -2.83 -27.79
N VAL A 215 -27.81 -3.54 -28.91
CA VAL A 215 -28.99 -3.69 -29.76
C VAL A 215 -29.47 -5.14 -29.67
N ILE A 216 -30.72 -5.33 -29.30
CA ILE A 216 -31.37 -6.66 -29.17
C ILE A 216 -32.52 -6.71 -30.17
N ASP A 217 -32.39 -7.60 -31.14
CA ASP A 217 -33.41 -7.82 -32.17
C ASP A 217 -34.46 -8.84 -31.70
N ASP A 218 -35.69 -8.69 -32.22
CA ASP A 218 -36.78 -9.68 -32.12
C ASP A 218 -37.40 -9.88 -30.70
N VAL A 219 -37.62 -8.80 -29.98
CA VAL A 219 -38.32 -8.83 -28.67
C VAL A 219 -39.85 -8.57 -28.80
N LYS A 220 -40.30 -8.29 -30.02
CA LYS A 220 -41.69 -7.86 -30.31
C LYS A 220 -42.77 -8.77 -29.77
N SER A 221 -42.53 -10.08 -29.72
CA SER A 221 -43.52 -11.07 -29.20
C SER A 221 -43.58 -11.11 -27.68
N ASP A 222 -42.62 -10.56 -26.99
CA ASP A 222 -42.47 -10.68 -25.53
C ASP A 222 -42.81 -9.36 -24.80
N ILE A 223 -42.90 -8.25 -25.55
CA ILE A 223 -43.28 -6.94 -25.01
C ILE A 223 -44.76 -6.94 -24.59
N GLY A 224 -45.05 -6.50 -23.35
CA GLY A 224 -46.39 -6.42 -22.78
C GLY A 224 -46.97 -7.75 -22.32
N GLN A 225 -46.16 -8.84 -22.26
CA GLN A 225 -46.61 -10.13 -21.72
C GLN A 225 -46.20 -10.28 -20.26
N ALA A 226 -47.13 -10.76 -19.43
CA ALA A 226 -46.90 -11.00 -18.01
C ALA A 226 -45.82 -12.08 -17.82
N ASN A 227 -44.88 -11.86 -16.87
CA ASN A 227 -43.76 -12.74 -16.50
C ASN A 227 -42.70 -12.94 -17.59
N LYS A 228 -42.50 -12.01 -18.50
CA LYS A 228 -41.41 -12.01 -19.45
C LYS A 228 -40.39 -10.96 -19.04
N SER A 229 -39.11 -11.39 -18.93
CA SER A 229 -38.00 -10.51 -18.60
C SER A 229 -36.86 -10.68 -19.63
N LEU A 230 -36.27 -9.56 -19.98
CA LEU A 230 -35.10 -9.49 -20.87
C LEU A 230 -33.83 -9.32 -20.02
N GLY A 231 -32.97 -10.32 -20.02
CA GLY A 231 -31.64 -10.22 -19.39
C GLY A 231 -30.62 -9.68 -20.37
N PHE A 232 -29.84 -8.68 -19.98
CA PHE A 232 -28.75 -8.15 -20.76
C PHE A 232 -27.58 -7.71 -19.87
N THR A 233 -26.37 -7.76 -20.44
CA THR A 233 -25.16 -7.31 -19.75
C THR A 233 -24.63 -6.09 -20.49
N ILE A 234 -24.48 -4.97 -19.79
CA ILE A 234 -23.88 -3.74 -20.32
C ILE A 234 -22.96 -3.11 -19.27
N GLY A 235 -21.79 -2.63 -19.69
CA GLY A 235 -20.80 -2.14 -18.74
C GLY A 235 -20.26 -3.18 -17.76
N GLY A 236 -20.46 -4.50 -18.02
CA GLY A 236 -20.09 -5.60 -17.13
C GLY A 236 -21.08 -5.86 -15.99
N VAL A 237 -22.25 -5.21 -16.00
CA VAL A 237 -23.35 -5.41 -15.05
C VAL A 237 -24.48 -6.17 -15.73
N ASP A 238 -25.03 -7.16 -15.04
CA ASP A 238 -26.18 -7.92 -15.50
C ASP A 238 -27.48 -7.23 -15.05
N PHE A 239 -28.31 -6.87 -16.03
CA PHE A 239 -29.62 -6.25 -15.83
C PHE A 239 -30.72 -7.20 -16.26
N LEU A 240 -31.84 -7.13 -15.57
CA LEU A 240 -33.08 -7.81 -15.91
C LEU A 240 -34.19 -6.74 -16.09
N LEU A 241 -34.68 -6.59 -17.31
CA LEU A 241 -35.80 -5.71 -17.65
C LEU A 241 -37.08 -6.51 -17.71
N ASP A 242 -38.06 -6.15 -16.89
CA ASP A 242 -39.41 -6.73 -16.97
C ASP A 242 -40.17 -6.11 -18.15
N LEU A 243 -40.58 -6.94 -19.10
CA LEU A 243 -41.26 -6.53 -20.33
C LEU A 243 -42.78 -6.38 -20.18
N GLU A 244 -43.34 -6.70 -19.02
CA GLU A 244 -44.80 -6.61 -18.79
C GLU A 244 -45.33 -5.19 -18.97
N ASN A 245 -44.53 -4.18 -18.59
CA ASN A 245 -44.92 -2.77 -18.61
C ASN A 245 -44.21 -1.94 -19.68
N VAL A 246 -43.54 -2.59 -20.60
CA VAL A 246 -42.83 -1.91 -21.74
C VAL A 246 -43.83 -1.81 -22.89
N GLU A 247 -44.09 -0.60 -23.39
CA GLU A 247 -44.90 -0.36 -24.59
C GLU A 247 -44.00 -0.03 -25.78
N ASN A 248 -44.41 -0.47 -26.97
CA ASN A 248 -43.72 -0.14 -28.21
C ASN A 248 -43.67 1.39 -28.46
N GLU A 249 -42.63 1.88 -29.11
CA GLU A 249 -42.43 3.30 -29.44
C GLU A 249 -42.14 4.21 -28.25
N LYS A 250 -41.67 3.67 -27.13
CA LYS A 250 -41.32 4.49 -25.95
C LYS A 250 -39.85 4.37 -25.58
N GLN A 251 -39.30 5.49 -25.16
CA GLN A 251 -37.98 5.61 -24.60
C GLN A 251 -38.07 5.65 -23.09
N VAL A 252 -37.33 4.80 -22.41
CA VAL A 252 -37.24 4.76 -20.96
C VAL A 252 -35.85 5.08 -20.53
N LYS A 253 -35.68 6.10 -19.71
CA LYS A 253 -34.39 6.50 -19.17
C LYS A 253 -34.34 6.20 -17.68
N PHE A 254 -33.41 5.35 -17.31
CA PHE A 254 -33.09 5.07 -15.91
C PHE A 254 -31.79 5.79 -15.56
N THR A 255 -31.80 6.60 -14.51
CA THR A 255 -30.58 7.17 -13.93
C THR A 255 -30.15 6.32 -12.75
N VAL A 256 -28.95 5.83 -12.78
CA VAL A 256 -28.29 5.14 -11.68
C VAL A 256 -27.29 6.12 -11.08
N ASP A 257 -27.67 6.79 -10.00
CA ASP A 257 -26.74 7.60 -9.23
C ASP A 257 -25.85 6.66 -8.42
N ASN A 258 -24.70 6.32 -8.96
CA ASN A 258 -23.67 5.66 -8.19
C ASN A 258 -22.91 6.74 -7.37
N THR A 259 -23.61 7.36 -6.44
CA THR A 259 -22.96 8.10 -5.36
C THR A 259 -22.38 7.07 -4.39
N ALA A 260 -21.41 6.30 -4.86
CA ALA A 260 -20.61 5.51 -3.97
C ALA A 260 -20.03 6.49 -2.95
N GLN A 261 -20.56 6.46 -1.73
CA GLN A 261 -19.87 7.08 -0.63
C GLN A 261 -18.57 6.31 -0.50
N THR A 262 -17.53 6.84 -1.13
CA THR A 262 -16.18 6.36 -0.92
C THR A 262 -15.88 6.55 0.56
N LYS A 263 -16.07 5.49 1.30
CA LYS A 263 -15.50 5.42 2.62
C LYS A 263 -14.02 5.23 2.38
N ASP A 264 -13.22 6.20 2.84
CA ASP A 264 -11.79 5.97 2.97
C ASP A 264 -11.61 4.72 3.83
N SER A 265 -11.55 3.56 3.19
CA SER A 265 -11.36 2.28 3.90
C SER A 265 -9.93 2.12 4.36
N GLY A 266 -9.06 3.07 4.01
CA GLY A 266 -7.63 2.96 4.29
C GLY A 266 -6.96 1.76 3.64
N ALA A 267 -7.63 1.09 2.71
CA ALA A 267 -7.19 -0.18 2.11
C ALA A 267 -6.11 -0.04 1.01
N GLY A 268 -5.41 1.09 0.95
CA GLY A 268 -4.15 1.18 0.21
C GLY A 268 -3.09 0.22 0.77
N VAL A 269 -1.95 0.13 0.13
CA VAL A 269 -0.81 -0.60 0.70
C VAL A 269 -0.33 0.12 1.96
N GLU A 270 -0.46 -0.55 3.10
CA GLU A 270 0.07 -0.05 4.37
C GLU A 270 1.52 -0.49 4.54
N LEU A 271 2.43 0.47 4.52
CA LEU A 271 3.85 0.24 4.74
C LEU A 271 4.18 0.47 6.21
N GLN A 272 4.64 -0.58 6.91
CA GLN A 272 5.14 -0.45 8.28
C GLN A 272 6.50 0.24 8.28
N VAL A 273 6.52 1.51 8.66
CA VAL A 273 7.70 2.39 8.62
C VAL A 273 8.26 2.73 10.01
N GLY A 274 7.81 2.02 11.02
CA GLY A 274 8.30 2.19 12.38
C GLY A 274 8.42 0.87 13.14
N ALA A 275 9.08 0.90 14.29
CA ALA A 275 9.35 -0.28 15.12
C ALA A 275 8.15 -0.74 15.96
N ASN A 276 7.11 0.10 16.09
CA ASN A 276 5.95 -0.18 16.94
C ASN A 276 4.69 -0.38 16.08
N LYS A 277 3.68 -1.02 16.67
CA LYS A 277 2.36 -1.19 16.08
C LYS A 277 1.77 0.18 15.67
N ASP A 278 1.03 0.22 14.59
CA ASP A 278 0.30 1.39 14.06
C ASP A 278 1.21 2.54 13.55
N GLN A 279 2.51 2.27 13.33
CA GLN A 279 3.42 3.21 12.66
C GLN A 279 3.50 2.91 11.17
N MET A 280 2.38 3.15 10.47
CA MET A 280 2.22 2.82 9.06
C MET A 280 2.07 4.09 8.20
N ILE A 281 2.46 4.00 6.95
CA ILE A 281 2.15 4.98 5.91
C ILE A 281 1.31 4.27 4.87
N GLY A 282 0.08 4.72 4.69
CA GLY A 282 -0.80 4.27 3.62
C GLY A 282 -0.36 4.85 2.28
N LEU A 283 -0.32 4.01 1.27
CA LEU A 283 -0.09 4.38 -0.12
C LEU A 283 -1.28 3.90 -0.93
N SER A 284 -2.02 4.83 -1.53
CA SER A 284 -3.15 4.52 -2.39
C SER A 284 -2.84 4.88 -3.84
N MET A 285 -3.31 4.04 -4.76
CA MET A 285 -3.18 4.25 -6.21
C MET A 285 -4.54 4.01 -6.85
N GLU A 286 -5.05 5.04 -7.52
CA GLU A 286 -6.33 4.93 -8.22
C GLU A 286 -6.17 4.09 -9.49
N ASN A 287 -7.30 3.62 -10.03
CA ASN A 287 -7.32 2.94 -11.31
C ASN A 287 -7.07 3.97 -12.43
N MET A 288 -6.05 3.70 -13.25
CA MET A 288 -5.64 4.56 -14.36
C MET A 288 -5.93 3.94 -15.73
N GLY A 289 -6.90 3.02 -15.78
CA GLY A 289 -7.43 2.47 -17.01
C GLY A 289 -8.22 3.51 -17.83
N SER A 290 -8.42 3.24 -19.11
CA SER A 290 -9.08 4.16 -20.04
C SER A 290 -10.51 4.50 -19.59
N ARG A 291 -11.22 3.55 -18.99
CA ARG A 291 -12.58 3.74 -18.48
C ARG A 291 -12.61 4.74 -17.33
N GLU A 292 -11.75 4.54 -16.34
CA GLU A 292 -11.68 5.39 -15.14
C GLU A 292 -11.15 6.80 -15.45
N LEU A 293 -10.33 6.91 -16.49
CA LEU A 293 -9.88 8.20 -17.03
C LEU A 293 -10.96 8.92 -17.84
N GLY A 294 -12.18 8.34 -17.98
CA GLY A 294 -13.27 8.92 -18.74
C GLY A 294 -13.11 8.80 -20.26
N LEU A 295 -12.21 7.92 -20.73
CA LEU A 295 -11.90 7.74 -22.14
C LEU A 295 -12.65 6.54 -22.76
N GLY A 296 -13.44 5.79 -21.98
CA GLY A 296 -14.09 4.55 -22.41
C GLY A 296 -14.92 4.68 -23.68
N GLY A 297 -15.81 5.67 -23.72
CA GLY A 297 -16.68 5.96 -24.88
C GLY A 297 -16.17 7.05 -25.83
N VAL A 298 -14.94 7.54 -25.67
CA VAL A 298 -14.40 8.62 -26.48
C VAL A 298 -14.01 8.11 -27.87
N SER A 299 -14.47 8.80 -28.92
CA SER A 299 -14.19 8.56 -30.32
C SER A 299 -13.75 9.87 -31.02
N VAL A 300 -13.00 9.77 -32.07
CA VAL A 300 -12.58 10.91 -32.92
C VAL A 300 -13.02 10.73 -34.37
N SER A 301 -14.10 9.98 -34.61
CA SER A 301 -14.64 9.68 -35.92
C SER A 301 -15.31 10.88 -36.59
N THR A 302 -15.81 11.83 -35.79
CA THR A 302 -16.39 13.08 -36.31
C THR A 302 -15.66 14.31 -35.79
N ALA A 303 -15.81 15.46 -36.46
CA ALA A 303 -15.17 16.70 -36.00
C ALA A 303 -15.78 17.20 -34.66
N GLU A 304 -17.03 16.86 -34.37
CA GLU A 304 -17.71 17.24 -33.13
C GLU A 304 -17.23 16.35 -31.98
N ASP A 305 -17.22 15.02 -32.15
CA ASP A 305 -16.67 14.07 -31.18
C ASP A 305 -15.21 14.38 -30.84
N SER A 306 -14.43 14.78 -31.84
CA SER A 306 -13.02 15.16 -31.69
C SER A 306 -12.83 16.37 -30.76
N LYS A 307 -13.73 17.36 -30.84
CA LYS A 307 -13.70 18.52 -29.94
C LYS A 307 -14.02 18.13 -28.49
N ASP A 308 -15.01 17.25 -28.30
CA ASP A 308 -15.38 16.74 -27.00
C ASP A 308 -14.25 15.84 -26.42
N ALA A 309 -13.62 15.02 -27.28
CA ALA A 309 -12.45 14.21 -26.93
C ALA A 309 -11.28 15.03 -26.39
N ILE A 310 -11.02 16.24 -26.93
CA ILE A 310 -9.95 17.12 -26.42
C ILE A 310 -10.20 17.47 -24.95
N GLY A 311 -11.43 17.85 -24.59
CA GLY A 311 -11.77 18.20 -23.20
C GLY A 311 -11.57 17.03 -22.23
N ARG A 312 -12.05 15.84 -22.63
CA ARG A 312 -11.88 14.62 -21.83
C ARG A 312 -10.42 14.20 -21.68
N LEU A 313 -9.63 14.34 -22.72
CA LEU A 313 -8.20 14.05 -22.68
C LEU A 313 -7.44 15.04 -21.78
N ASP A 314 -7.81 16.32 -21.79
CA ASP A 314 -7.22 17.30 -20.87
C ASP A 314 -7.54 16.96 -19.39
N GLU A 315 -8.74 16.48 -19.11
CA GLU A 315 -9.12 15.99 -17.79
C GLU A 315 -8.36 14.70 -17.40
N ALA A 316 -8.28 13.73 -18.30
CA ALA A 316 -7.53 12.49 -18.08
C ALA A 316 -6.04 12.78 -17.80
N ILE A 317 -5.41 13.66 -18.58
CA ILE A 317 -4.02 14.10 -18.38
C ILE A 317 -3.86 14.80 -17.02
N SER A 318 -4.85 15.59 -16.60
CA SER A 318 -4.87 16.24 -15.30
C SER A 318 -4.93 15.23 -14.16
N ARG A 319 -5.79 14.20 -14.25
CA ARG A 319 -5.89 13.10 -13.26
C ARG A 319 -4.58 12.32 -13.17
N ILE A 320 -3.98 11.94 -14.30
CA ILE A 320 -2.68 11.27 -14.32
C ILE A 320 -1.61 12.14 -13.61
N SER A 321 -1.62 13.45 -13.90
CA SER A 321 -0.67 14.39 -13.31
C SER A 321 -0.88 14.56 -11.81
N ALA A 322 -2.13 14.59 -11.34
CA ALA A 322 -2.47 14.63 -9.92
C ALA A 322 -1.97 13.37 -9.20
N GLN A 323 -2.25 12.18 -9.76
CA GLN A 323 -1.78 10.92 -9.18
C GLN A 323 -0.24 10.85 -9.10
N ARG A 324 0.46 11.34 -10.14
CA ARG A 324 1.94 11.44 -10.10
C ARG A 324 2.43 12.40 -9.02
N ALA A 325 1.73 13.51 -8.81
CA ALA A 325 2.08 14.46 -7.75
C ALA A 325 1.90 13.85 -6.36
N ASP A 326 0.82 13.07 -6.15
CA ASP A 326 0.57 12.36 -4.89
C ASP A 326 1.63 11.29 -4.62
N LEU A 327 2.04 10.53 -5.66
CA LEU A 327 3.13 9.56 -5.55
C LEU A 327 4.47 10.24 -5.24
N GLY A 328 4.76 11.38 -5.87
CA GLY A 328 5.95 12.17 -5.56
C GLY A 328 5.96 12.71 -4.13
N ALA A 329 4.80 13.16 -3.62
CA ALA A 329 4.65 13.56 -2.23
C ALA A 329 4.84 12.38 -1.27
N ALA A 330 4.30 11.21 -1.60
CA ALA A 330 4.48 9.98 -0.81
C ALA A 330 5.95 9.53 -0.79
N GLN A 331 6.64 9.59 -1.93
CA GLN A 331 8.08 9.30 -2.01
C GLN A 331 8.88 10.23 -1.08
N ASN A 332 8.67 11.54 -1.15
CA ASN A 332 9.35 12.50 -0.27
C ASN A 332 9.07 12.20 1.21
N ARG A 333 7.83 11.83 1.57
CA ARG A 333 7.49 11.43 2.94
C ARG A 333 8.25 10.18 3.38
N LEU A 334 8.38 9.17 2.52
CA LEU A 334 9.13 7.96 2.79
C LEU A 334 10.63 8.24 2.96
N GLU A 335 11.24 9.09 2.11
CA GLU A 335 12.64 9.51 2.23
C GLU A 335 12.91 10.23 3.56
N HIS A 336 12.04 11.17 3.95
CA HIS A 336 12.14 11.82 5.26
C HIS A 336 11.95 10.84 6.42
N THR A 337 11.09 9.84 6.25
CA THR A 337 10.87 8.80 7.26
C THR A 337 12.10 7.91 7.40
N ILE A 338 12.73 7.51 6.28
CA ILE A 338 14.01 6.76 6.30
C ILE A 338 15.07 7.55 7.06
N ALA A 339 15.28 8.80 6.72
CA ALA A 339 16.26 9.64 7.40
C ALA A 339 15.98 9.77 8.92
N SER A 340 14.73 9.90 9.31
CA SER A 340 14.31 9.96 10.71
C SER A 340 14.50 8.63 11.45
N THR A 341 14.15 7.50 10.82
CA THR A 341 14.32 6.17 11.41
C THR A 341 15.78 5.80 11.55
N ASP A 342 16.62 6.11 10.58
CA ASP A 342 18.06 5.86 10.63
C ASP A 342 18.73 6.69 11.73
N ASN A 343 18.43 7.98 11.85
CA ASN A 343 18.91 8.81 12.95
C ASN A 343 18.44 8.30 14.33
N THR A 344 17.21 7.82 14.41
CA THR A 344 16.67 7.25 15.66
C THR A 344 17.37 5.93 16.00
N ALA A 345 17.62 5.07 15.01
CA ALA A 345 18.34 3.82 15.18
C ALA A 345 19.78 4.06 15.65
N GLU A 346 20.48 5.04 15.07
CA GLU A 346 21.85 5.43 15.47
C GLU A 346 21.87 5.95 16.92
N ASN A 347 20.94 6.83 17.29
CA ASN A 347 20.84 7.33 18.66
C ASN A 347 20.54 6.22 19.68
N LEU A 348 19.66 5.30 19.33
CA LEU A 348 19.35 4.14 20.17
C LEU A 348 20.55 3.20 20.28
N GLN A 349 21.29 2.98 19.20
CA GLN A 349 22.51 2.17 19.20
C GLN A 349 23.59 2.80 20.07
N ALA A 350 23.78 4.13 19.98
CA ALA A 350 24.71 4.84 20.85
C ALA A 350 24.29 4.78 22.33
N ALA A 351 22.98 4.81 22.62
CA ALA A 351 22.46 4.66 23.98
C ALA A 351 22.63 3.22 24.50
N GLU A 352 22.36 2.20 23.67
CA GLU A 352 22.54 0.78 23.97
C GLU A 352 24.01 0.48 24.27
N SER A 353 24.92 1.00 23.45
CA SER A 353 26.37 0.87 23.63
C SER A 353 26.81 1.43 25.01
N ARG A 354 26.35 2.60 25.42
CA ARG A 354 26.64 3.16 26.75
C ARG A 354 26.15 2.28 27.91
N ILE A 355 25.07 1.53 27.68
CA ILE A 355 24.53 0.66 28.72
C ILE A 355 25.27 -0.68 28.74
N ARG A 356 25.54 -1.26 27.61
CA ARG A 356 25.95 -2.66 27.47
C ARG A 356 27.45 -2.86 27.18
N ASP A 357 28.10 -1.94 26.52
CA ASP A 357 29.52 -2.10 26.14
C ASP A 357 30.45 -1.87 27.32
N VAL A 358 31.57 -2.56 27.31
CA VAL A 358 32.62 -2.41 28.31
C VAL A 358 33.71 -1.45 27.85
N ASP A 359 34.19 -0.60 28.75
CA ASP A 359 35.42 0.14 28.54
C ASP A 359 36.59 -0.85 28.68
N MET A 360 37.15 -1.27 27.54
CA MET A 360 38.22 -2.26 27.47
C MET A 360 39.45 -1.85 28.24
N ALA A 361 39.85 -0.56 28.22
CA ALA A 361 41.00 -0.07 28.93
C ALA A 361 40.84 -0.19 30.45
N LYS A 362 39.70 0.19 30.96
CA LYS A 362 39.35 0.10 32.36
C LYS A 362 39.25 -1.36 32.83
N GLU A 363 38.64 -2.23 32.02
CA GLU A 363 38.48 -3.64 32.39
C GLU A 363 39.81 -4.41 32.30
N MET A 364 40.73 -4.06 31.39
CA MET A 364 42.07 -4.58 31.35
C MET A 364 42.89 -4.20 32.59
N MET A 365 42.76 -2.95 33.06
CA MET A 365 43.39 -2.54 34.36
C MET A 365 42.83 -3.33 35.52
N ASN A 366 41.52 -3.59 35.50
CA ASN A 366 40.84 -4.39 36.54
C ASN A 366 41.32 -5.83 36.50
N LEU A 367 41.45 -6.44 35.33
CA LEU A 367 41.97 -7.79 35.13
C LEU A 367 43.43 -7.89 35.65
N THR A 368 44.28 -6.93 35.29
CA THR A 368 45.68 -6.89 35.74
C THR A 368 45.74 -6.81 37.27
N LYS A 369 44.94 -5.94 37.90
CA LYS A 369 44.83 -5.85 39.35
C LYS A 369 44.39 -7.18 39.97
N LEU A 370 43.39 -7.84 39.41
CA LEU A 370 42.90 -9.15 39.90
C LEU A 370 43.99 -10.24 39.72
N SER A 371 44.75 -10.23 38.66
CA SER A 371 45.87 -11.16 38.44
C SER A 371 46.97 -10.98 39.49
N VAL A 372 47.32 -9.72 39.78
CA VAL A 372 48.30 -9.44 40.86
C VAL A 372 47.78 -9.87 42.23
N LEU A 373 46.49 -9.60 42.50
CA LEU A 373 45.85 -10.04 43.77
C LEU A 373 45.81 -11.57 43.89
N GLN A 374 45.58 -12.28 42.79
CA GLN A 374 45.58 -13.75 42.76
C GLN A 374 46.97 -14.30 43.11
N GLN A 375 48.03 -13.75 42.49
CA GLN A 375 49.43 -14.12 42.78
C GLN A 375 49.78 -13.83 44.26
N ALA A 376 49.37 -12.66 44.77
CA ALA A 376 49.58 -12.32 46.19
C ALA A 376 48.81 -13.27 47.13
N SER A 377 47.56 -13.61 46.80
CA SER A 377 46.75 -14.55 47.58
C SER A 377 47.35 -15.97 47.60
N GLN A 378 47.94 -16.40 46.48
CA GLN A 378 48.67 -17.69 46.43
C GLN A 378 49.91 -17.66 47.32
N SER A 379 50.71 -16.57 47.26
CA SER A 379 51.85 -16.41 48.16
C SER A 379 51.50 -16.38 49.65
N MET A 380 50.43 -15.67 49.99
CA MET A 380 49.90 -15.60 51.35
C MET A 380 49.38 -16.96 51.83
N LEU A 381 48.73 -17.73 50.92
CA LEU A 381 48.28 -19.09 51.26
C LEU A 381 49.48 -20.02 51.52
N ALA A 382 50.52 -19.93 50.69
CA ALA A 382 51.74 -20.70 50.89
C ALA A 382 52.42 -20.36 52.24
N GLN A 383 52.51 -19.05 52.56
CA GLN A 383 53.05 -18.59 53.82
C GLN A 383 52.19 -19.01 55.07
N ALA A 384 50.87 -18.92 54.95
CA ALA A 384 49.94 -19.34 55.96
C ALA A 384 50.02 -20.87 56.26
N ASN A 385 50.30 -21.68 55.22
CA ASN A 385 50.52 -23.10 55.35
C ASN A 385 51.88 -23.48 56.04
N GLN A 386 52.91 -22.61 55.89
CA GLN A 386 54.20 -22.80 56.52
C GLN A 386 54.24 -22.41 58.03
N ALA A 387 53.40 -21.45 58.45
CA ALA A 387 53.38 -20.93 59.81
C ALA A 387 53.15 -22.01 60.86
N PRO A 388 52.22 -23.00 60.74
CA PRO A 388 52.06 -24.10 61.70
C PRO A 388 53.28 -25.01 61.74
N GLN A 389 53.97 -25.24 60.63
CA GLN A 389 55.17 -26.10 60.54
C GLN A 389 56.37 -25.47 61.23
N GLN A 390 56.53 -24.14 61.14
CA GLN A 390 57.59 -23.40 61.82
C GLN A 390 57.37 -23.48 63.35
N VAL A 391 56.15 -23.37 63.85
CA VAL A 391 55.81 -23.50 65.23
C VAL A 391 56.09 -24.94 65.76
N LEU A 392 55.76 -25.94 64.92
CA LEU A 392 56.04 -27.35 65.27
C LEU A 392 57.53 -27.62 65.34
N SER A 393 58.36 -26.97 64.49
CA SER A 393 59.83 -27.10 64.58
C SER A 393 60.45 -26.43 65.78
N ILE A 394 59.82 -25.42 66.34
CA ILE A 394 60.27 -24.75 67.57
C ILE A 394 59.88 -25.55 68.84
N LEU A 395 58.84 -26.38 68.74
CA LEU A 395 58.36 -27.24 69.86
C LEU A 395 59.00 -28.63 69.89
N ARG A 396 59.83 -28.92 68.93
CA ARG A 396 60.61 -30.14 68.81
C ARG A 396 62.07 -29.86 69.23
#